data_d9f0334129a156402e6f3affdf0c6fad
#
_entry.id   d9f0334129a156402e6f3affdf0c6fad
#
_cell.length_a   1.000
_cell.length_b   1.000
_cell.length_c   1.000
_cell.angle_alpha   90.00
_cell.angle_beta   90.00
_cell.angle_gamma   90.00
#
_symmetry.space_group_name_H-M   'P 1'
#
loop_
_entity.id
_entity.type
_entity.pdbx_description
1 polymer ?
#
loop_
_entity_poly.entity_id
_entity_poly.type
_entity_poly.pdbx_seq_one_letter_code
_entity_poly.pdbx_strand_id
1 'polypeptide(L)'
;MSSVAVIGAGAWGSALAIQAARAGNDVTLWARDAARARLMAASRENPRLAGVRLPEQIRVTPAFPSAADFTLLAVPTQHLRALLGRLPAALAPLVVCAKGVEAETLRLPQEIVAEGRPGVAAAVLTGPNFAHEIAAGLPAASVVAAANAELREAVAAALSTPAFRLYGNDDPVGAQVGGAAKNVVAIAAGAVIGAGLGENARAALITRGLAELARLAVALGGRRETVMGLSGLGDLLLTCTGAASRNYSLGLALGRGEALADALAARSAVIEGVATAPALVARAAGVDMPICTAVASLLAGQTTLGEAITALLTRPRRDE
;
A
#
# COMPACT_ATOMS: atom_id res chain seq x y z
N MET A 1 9.35 -25.51 -4.51
CA MET A 1 9.07 -25.11 -3.10
C MET A 1 10.16 -24.16 -2.69
N SER A 2 9.81 -22.90 -2.43
CA SER A 2 10.77 -21.86 -2.05
C SER A 2 10.62 -21.53 -0.58
N SER A 3 11.68 -20.99 0.04
CA SER A 3 11.62 -20.39 1.37
C SER A 3 11.25 -18.91 1.26
N VAL A 4 10.18 -18.49 1.94
CA VAL A 4 9.67 -17.13 1.91
C VAL A 4 9.69 -16.50 3.30
N ALA A 5 10.43 -15.43 3.47
CA ALA A 5 10.40 -14.61 4.68
C ALA A 5 9.39 -13.47 4.51
N VAL A 6 8.42 -13.35 5.41
CA VAL A 6 7.51 -12.21 5.45
C VAL A 6 7.86 -11.35 6.65
N ILE A 7 8.36 -10.16 6.40
CA ILE A 7 8.80 -9.23 7.44
C ILE A 7 7.70 -8.21 7.72
N GLY A 8 7.01 -8.43 8.85
CA GLY A 8 5.89 -7.60 9.29
C GLY A 8 4.59 -8.35 9.44
N ALA A 9 4.22 -8.70 10.68
CA ALA A 9 2.98 -9.40 11.02
C ALA A 9 1.80 -8.43 11.23
N GLY A 10 1.60 -7.51 10.29
CA GLY A 10 0.36 -6.76 10.13
C GLY A 10 -0.72 -7.59 9.44
N ALA A 11 -1.91 -7.03 9.20
CA ALA A 11 -2.95 -7.74 8.43
C ALA A 11 -2.43 -8.17 7.06
N TRP A 12 -1.80 -7.24 6.31
CA TRP A 12 -1.27 -7.52 4.98
C TRP A 12 -0.14 -8.57 4.98
N GLY A 13 0.85 -8.43 5.88
CA GLY A 13 1.92 -9.44 5.96
C GLY A 13 1.43 -10.82 6.35
N SER A 14 0.42 -10.92 7.24
CA SER A 14 -0.20 -12.21 7.56
C SER A 14 -0.96 -12.80 6.37
N ALA A 15 -1.68 -11.98 5.61
CA ALA A 15 -2.35 -12.42 4.39
C ALA A 15 -1.35 -12.92 3.32
N LEU A 16 -0.23 -12.22 3.15
CA LEU A 16 0.85 -12.63 2.25
C LEU A 16 1.52 -13.94 2.71
N ALA A 17 1.73 -14.12 4.03
CA ALA A 17 2.25 -15.37 4.57
C ALA A 17 1.30 -16.54 4.30
N ILE A 18 0.00 -16.34 4.48
CA ILE A 18 -1.03 -17.36 4.16
C ILE A 18 -1.03 -17.65 2.65
N GLN A 19 -0.94 -16.62 1.81
CA GLN A 19 -0.91 -16.78 0.36
C GLN A 19 0.35 -17.53 -0.10
N ALA A 20 1.52 -17.20 0.44
CA ALA A 20 2.77 -17.89 0.14
C ALA A 20 2.74 -19.37 0.58
N ALA A 21 2.17 -19.66 1.76
CA ALA A 21 1.96 -21.01 2.22
C ALA A 21 0.97 -21.80 1.33
N ARG A 22 -0.11 -21.14 0.90
CA ARG A 22 -1.10 -21.73 -0.04
C ARG A 22 -0.49 -22.04 -1.40
N ALA A 23 0.53 -21.26 -1.82
CA ALA A 23 1.31 -21.52 -3.03
C ALA A 23 2.36 -22.63 -2.85
N GLY A 24 2.43 -23.29 -1.69
CA GLY A 24 3.30 -24.44 -1.44
C GLY A 24 4.70 -24.08 -0.96
N ASN A 25 4.92 -22.87 -0.41
CA ASN A 25 6.22 -22.46 0.09
C ASN A 25 6.40 -22.72 1.60
N ASP A 26 7.66 -22.83 2.03
CA ASP A 26 8.04 -22.77 3.45
C ASP A 26 8.06 -21.29 3.90
N VAL A 27 7.24 -20.93 4.88
CA VAL A 27 7.00 -19.54 5.23
C VAL A 27 7.40 -19.22 6.65
N THR A 28 8.25 -18.20 6.80
CA THR A 28 8.54 -17.58 8.08
C THR A 28 7.90 -16.19 8.15
N LEU A 29 6.99 -15.99 9.11
CA LEU A 29 6.37 -14.70 9.41
C LEU A 29 7.07 -14.06 10.60
N TRP A 30 7.80 -12.97 10.35
CA TRP A 30 8.46 -12.21 11.40
C TRP A 30 7.54 -11.17 12.03
N ALA A 31 7.46 -11.18 13.36
CA ALA A 31 6.74 -10.18 14.15
C ALA A 31 7.70 -9.48 15.11
N ARG A 32 7.77 -8.14 15.05
CA ARG A 32 8.69 -7.32 15.85
C ARG A 32 8.55 -7.51 17.36
N ASP A 33 7.33 -7.64 17.83
CA ASP A 33 7.01 -7.86 19.26
C ASP A 33 7.06 -9.34 19.58
N ALA A 34 7.95 -9.71 20.52
CA ALA A 34 8.20 -11.10 20.87
C ALA A 34 7.03 -11.76 21.62
N ALA A 35 6.30 -11.01 22.44
CA ALA A 35 5.14 -11.54 23.16
C ALA A 35 4.01 -11.84 22.16
N ARG A 36 3.76 -10.93 21.24
CA ARG A 36 2.77 -11.10 20.18
C ARG A 36 3.18 -12.23 19.22
N ALA A 37 4.46 -12.37 18.87
CA ALA A 37 4.94 -13.48 18.03
C ALA A 37 4.63 -14.83 18.69
N ARG A 38 4.92 -14.98 19.99
CA ARG A 38 4.62 -16.18 20.76
C ARG A 38 3.12 -16.46 20.82
N LEU A 39 2.31 -15.43 21.09
CA LEU A 39 0.86 -15.56 21.11
C LEU A 39 0.32 -16.05 19.75
N MET A 40 0.74 -15.42 18.66
CA MET A 40 0.34 -15.79 17.31
C MET A 40 0.81 -17.22 16.94
N ALA A 41 2.00 -17.63 17.37
CA ALA A 41 2.50 -18.98 17.15
C ALA A 41 1.65 -20.03 17.88
N ALA A 42 1.22 -19.74 19.12
CA ALA A 42 0.42 -20.64 19.94
C ALA A 42 -1.06 -20.68 19.52
N SER A 43 -1.69 -19.52 19.36
CA SER A 43 -3.12 -19.43 19.03
C SER A 43 -3.41 -19.66 17.54
N ARG A 44 -2.42 -19.49 16.68
CA ARG A 44 -2.58 -19.46 15.21
C ARG A 44 -3.52 -18.35 14.75
N GLU A 45 -3.66 -17.30 15.53
CA GLU A 45 -4.51 -16.14 15.21
C GLU A 45 -3.72 -14.84 15.24
N ASN A 46 -4.09 -13.89 14.39
CA ASN A 46 -3.56 -12.54 14.40
C ASN A 46 -4.70 -11.56 14.66
N PRO A 47 -4.71 -10.83 15.80
CA PRO A 47 -5.76 -9.84 16.09
C PRO A 47 -5.92 -8.75 15.02
N ARG A 48 -4.85 -8.51 14.22
CA ARG A 48 -4.91 -7.56 13.08
C ARG A 48 -5.54 -8.14 11.82
N LEU A 49 -5.79 -9.46 11.79
CA LEU A 49 -6.47 -10.16 10.71
C LEU A 49 -7.50 -11.12 11.33
N ALA A 50 -8.45 -10.54 12.04
CA ALA A 50 -9.45 -11.29 12.81
C ALA A 50 -10.25 -12.26 11.93
N GLY A 51 -10.62 -13.41 12.50
CA GLY A 51 -11.41 -14.44 11.82
C GLY A 51 -10.61 -15.31 10.84
N VAL A 52 -9.29 -15.14 10.76
CA VAL A 52 -8.44 -15.95 9.88
C VAL A 52 -7.40 -16.72 10.71
N ARG A 53 -7.39 -18.04 10.57
CA ARG A 53 -6.38 -18.91 11.20
C ARG A 53 -5.13 -19.00 10.33
N LEU A 54 -3.95 -18.83 10.94
CA LEU A 54 -2.66 -19.04 10.27
C LEU A 54 -2.43 -20.56 10.04
N PRO A 55 -2.14 -21.01 8.82
CA PRO A 55 -1.76 -22.38 8.53
C PRO A 55 -0.60 -22.87 9.40
N GLU A 56 -0.60 -24.17 9.78
CA GLU A 56 0.40 -24.75 10.68
C GLU A 56 1.84 -24.69 10.12
N GLN A 57 1.99 -24.74 8.80
CA GLN A 57 3.26 -24.64 8.10
C GLN A 57 3.90 -23.24 8.15
N ILE A 58 3.17 -22.20 8.61
CA ILE A 58 3.76 -20.87 8.79
C ILE A 58 4.49 -20.82 10.14
N ARG A 59 5.79 -20.62 10.11
CA ARG A 59 6.58 -20.39 11.32
C ARG A 59 6.50 -18.91 11.73
N VAL A 60 5.87 -18.61 12.87
CA VAL A 60 5.83 -17.25 13.43
C VAL A 60 6.98 -17.07 14.41
N THR A 61 7.77 -16.01 14.26
CA THR A 61 8.97 -15.77 15.08
C THR A 61 9.28 -14.29 15.28
N PRO A 62 9.86 -13.89 16.43
CA PRO A 62 10.40 -12.55 16.65
C PRO A 62 11.86 -12.40 16.15
N ALA A 63 12.56 -13.51 15.87
CA ALA A 63 13.90 -13.47 15.30
C ALA A 63 13.84 -13.40 13.77
N PHE A 64 14.73 -12.64 13.15
CA PHE A 64 14.86 -12.68 11.70
C PHE A 64 15.29 -14.07 11.25
N PRO A 65 14.72 -14.61 10.16
CA PRO A 65 15.25 -15.82 9.54
C PRO A 65 16.68 -15.54 9.02
N SER A 66 17.50 -16.59 9.00
CA SER A 66 18.90 -16.48 8.58
C SER A 66 19.05 -16.28 7.06
N ALA A 67 18.15 -16.89 6.28
CA ALA A 67 18.10 -16.80 4.83
C ALA A 67 16.67 -17.05 4.34
N ALA A 68 16.39 -16.62 3.12
CA ALA A 68 15.16 -16.95 2.37
C ALA A 68 15.41 -16.74 0.87
N ASP A 69 14.70 -17.49 0.02
CA ASP A 69 14.74 -17.28 -1.44
C ASP A 69 14.05 -15.98 -1.85
N PHE A 70 13.05 -15.54 -1.06
CA PHE A 70 12.38 -14.24 -1.21
C PHE A 70 12.05 -13.63 0.14
N THR A 71 12.21 -12.31 0.26
CA THR A 71 11.84 -11.56 1.46
C THR A 71 10.79 -10.51 1.15
N LEU A 72 9.56 -10.73 1.63
CA LEU A 72 8.44 -9.81 1.48
C LEU A 72 8.46 -8.77 2.60
N LEU A 73 8.64 -7.48 2.25
CA LEU A 73 8.70 -6.37 3.21
C LEU A 73 7.29 -5.78 3.38
N ALA A 74 6.56 -6.25 4.39
CA ALA A 74 5.18 -5.88 4.69
C ALA A 74 5.05 -4.97 5.93
N VAL A 75 6.00 -4.06 6.11
CA VAL A 75 5.96 -3.00 7.12
C VAL A 75 5.51 -1.68 6.51
N PRO A 76 4.94 -0.74 7.27
CA PRO A 76 4.62 0.59 6.76
C PRO A 76 5.88 1.29 6.21
N THR A 77 5.70 2.10 5.15
CA THR A 77 6.80 2.82 4.47
C THR A 77 7.69 3.60 5.45
N GLN A 78 7.10 4.27 6.43
CA GLN A 78 7.82 5.07 7.43
C GLN A 78 8.76 4.26 8.36
N HIS A 79 8.66 2.93 8.33
CA HIS A 79 9.52 2.04 9.12
C HIS A 79 10.49 1.21 8.25
N LEU A 80 10.42 1.37 6.93
CA LEU A 80 11.18 0.54 6.01
C LEU A 80 12.69 0.78 6.13
N ARG A 81 13.14 2.04 6.16
CA ARG A 81 14.56 2.43 6.28
C ARG A 81 15.21 1.85 7.54
N ALA A 82 14.59 2.06 8.69
CA ALA A 82 15.09 1.53 9.95
C ALA A 82 15.10 -0.01 10.00
N LEU A 83 14.16 -0.66 9.32
CA LEU A 83 14.14 -2.11 9.17
C LEU A 83 15.32 -2.61 8.36
N LEU A 84 15.61 -2.00 7.20
CA LEU A 84 16.68 -2.42 6.28
C LEU A 84 18.06 -2.44 6.97
N GLY A 85 18.34 -1.48 7.86
CA GLY A 85 19.57 -1.44 8.65
C GLY A 85 19.74 -2.61 9.64
N ARG A 86 18.65 -3.33 9.94
CA ARG A 86 18.62 -4.48 10.87
C ARG A 86 18.47 -5.82 10.18
N LEU A 87 18.08 -5.81 8.90
CA LEU A 87 17.75 -7.02 8.15
C LEU A 87 19.04 -7.78 7.80
N PRO A 88 19.16 -9.10 8.09
CA PRO A 88 20.29 -9.91 7.65
C PRO A 88 20.60 -9.80 6.16
N ALA A 89 21.87 -9.79 5.79
CA ALA A 89 22.30 -9.63 4.40
C ALA A 89 21.78 -10.74 3.48
N ALA A 90 21.67 -11.97 4.01
CA ALA A 90 21.20 -13.15 3.29
C ALA A 90 19.68 -13.15 2.99
N LEU A 91 18.93 -12.15 3.49
CA LEU A 91 17.52 -11.98 3.16
C LEU A 91 17.36 -11.13 1.89
N ALA A 92 17.68 -11.73 0.76
CA ALA A 92 17.59 -11.15 -0.59
C ALA A 92 17.18 -12.26 -1.59
N PRO A 93 16.49 -11.93 -2.70
CA PRO A 93 15.99 -10.62 -3.11
C PRO A 93 14.83 -10.08 -2.23
N LEU A 94 14.60 -8.76 -2.31
CA LEU A 94 13.59 -8.07 -1.52
C LEU A 94 12.34 -7.78 -2.36
N VAL A 95 11.15 -8.05 -1.82
CA VAL A 95 9.87 -7.71 -2.45
C VAL A 95 9.16 -6.69 -1.57
N VAL A 96 9.11 -5.46 -2.03
CA VAL A 96 8.46 -4.36 -1.31
C VAL A 96 6.94 -4.48 -1.45
N CYS A 97 6.24 -4.61 -0.33
CA CYS A 97 4.78 -4.68 -0.26
C CYS A 97 4.18 -3.43 0.41
N ALA A 98 5.03 -2.48 0.84
CA ALA A 98 4.64 -1.21 1.40
C ALA A 98 4.16 -0.25 0.32
N LYS A 99 3.21 0.61 0.67
CA LYS A 99 2.65 1.65 -0.21
C LYS A 99 2.75 3.00 0.49
N GLY A 100 3.29 4.01 -0.19
CA GLY A 100 3.43 5.35 0.35
C GLY A 100 4.71 6.03 -0.10
N VAL A 101 4.97 7.20 0.48
CA VAL A 101 6.18 8.01 0.33
C VAL A 101 6.76 8.23 1.72
N GLU A 102 8.07 8.09 1.90
CA GLU A 102 8.75 8.37 3.17
C GLU A 102 8.67 9.87 3.49
N ALA A 103 8.25 10.22 4.69
CA ALA A 103 7.94 11.61 5.04
C ALA A 103 9.19 12.53 5.03
N GLU A 104 10.33 12.04 5.54
CA GLU A 104 11.55 12.85 5.69
C GLU A 104 12.32 13.02 4.38
N THR A 105 12.47 11.94 3.62
CA THR A 105 13.32 11.89 2.42
C THR A 105 12.55 12.01 1.12
N LEU A 106 11.22 11.93 1.18
CA LEU A 106 10.32 11.91 0.03
C LEU A 106 10.55 10.74 -0.93
N ARG A 107 11.22 9.66 -0.46
CA ARG A 107 11.55 8.49 -1.26
C ARG A 107 10.38 7.53 -1.41
N LEU A 108 10.29 6.93 -2.59
CA LEU A 108 9.45 5.75 -2.81
C LEU A 108 10.10 4.52 -2.13
N PRO A 109 9.31 3.51 -1.73
CA PRO A 109 9.84 2.35 -1.01
C PRO A 109 11.01 1.64 -1.68
N GLN A 110 11.02 1.53 -3.01
CA GLN A 110 12.14 0.90 -3.73
C GLN A 110 13.40 1.78 -3.74
N GLU A 111 13.25 3.11 -3.74
CA GLU A 111 14.39 4.03 -3.58
C GLU A 111 15.02 3.88 -2.19
N ILE A 112 14.18 3.70 -1.14
CA ILE A 112 14.66 3.41 0.22
C ILE A 112 15.45 2.10 0.26
N VAL A 113 14.98 1.07 -0.45
CA VAL A 113 15.71 -0.20 -0.57
C VAL A 113 17.04 0.00 -1.30
N ALA A 114 17.07 0.71 -2.42
CA ALA A 114 18.28 0.98 -3.17
C ALA A 114 19.34 1.74 -2.36
N GLU A 115 18.93 2.69 -1.52
CA GLU A 115 19.80 3.43 -0.60
C GLU A 115 20.28 2.57 0.58
N GLY A 116 19.37 1.84 1.21
CA GLY A 116 19.66 1.05 2.42
C GLY A 116 20.34 -0.29 2.14
N ARG A 117 20.22 -0.83 0.96
CA ARG A 117 20.75 -2.12 0.51
C ARG A 117 21.27 -2.05 -0.94
N PRO A 118 22.33 -1.29 -1.20
CA PRO A 118 22.88 -1.13 -2.55
C PRO A 118 23.20 -2.48 -3.20
N GLY A 119 22.85 -2.64 -4.47
CA GLY A 119 23.11 -3.86 -5.25
C GLY A 119 22.15 -5.03 -4.97
N VAL A 120 21.26 -4.93 -3.99
CA VAL A 120 20.26 -5.98 -3.74
C VAL A 120 19.13 -5.89 -4.77
N ALA A 121 18.83 -7.00 -5.42
CA ALA A 121 17.70 -7.09 -6.33
C ALA A 121 16.36 -6.87 -5.58
N ALA A 122 15.54 -5.99 -6.12
CA ALA A 122 14.26 -5.64 -5.50
C ALA A 122 13.11 -5.61 -6.50
N ALA A 123 11.95 -6.09 -6.05
CA ALA A 123 10.67 -6.00 -6.75
C ALA A 123 9.65 -5.27 -5.87
N VAL A 124 8.54 -4.86 -6.48
CA VAL A 124 7.37 -4.29 -5.80
C VAL A 124 6.19 -5.21 -6.02
N LEU A 125 5.44 -5.54 -4.96
CA LEU A 125 4.17 -6.25 -5.03
C LEU A 125 3.05 -5.28 -4.68
N THR A 126 2.17 -4.99 -5.63
CA THR A 126 1.09 -4.02 -5.47
C THR A 126 -0.12 -4.40 -6.33
N GLY A 127 -1.29 -3.83 -6.05
CA GLY A 127 -2.54 -4.11 -6.76
C GLY A 127 -3.76 -4.06 -5.84
N PRO A 128 -4.96 -4.34 -6.37
CA PRO A 128 -6.22 -4.27 -5.64
C PRO A 128 -6.37 -5.46 -4.67
N ASN A 129 -5.91 -5.28 -3.43
CA ASN A 129 -5.91 -6.37 -2.45
C ASN A 129 -6.35 -5.89 -1.07
N PHE A 130 -7.44 -6.46 -0.57
CA PHE A 130 -7.74 -6.44 0.85
C PHE A 130 -7.17 -7.68 1.54
N ALA A 131 -6.50 -7.47 2.68
CA ALA A 131 -5.81 -8.54 3.39
C ALA A 131 -6.74 -9.70 3.79
N HIS A 132 -7.97 -9.41 4.20
CA HIS A 132 -8.94 -10.43 4.59
C HIS A 132 -9.40 -11.29 3.40
N GLU A 133 -9.55 -10.71 2.21
CA GLU A 133 -9.95 -11.43 1.00
C GLU A 133 -8.83 -12.36 0.51
N ILE A 134 -7.59 -11.86 0.47
CA ILE A 134 -6.43 -12.69 0.12
C ILE A 134 -6.27 -13.84 1.12
N ALA A 135 -6.41 -13.57 2.41
CA ALA A 135 -6.31 -14.61 3.44
C ALA A 135 -7.44 -15.64 3.32
N ALA A 136 -8.64 -15.22 2.96
CA ALA A 136 -9.78 -16.10 2.69
C ALA A 136 -9.65 -16.90 1.39
N GLY A 137 -8.69 -16.57 0.50
CA GLY A 137 -8.49 -17.24 -0.78
C GLY A 137 -9.48 -16.82 -1.86
N LEU A 138 -10.10 -15.67 -1.71
CA LEU A 138 -10.97 -15.11 -2.75
C LEU A 138 -10.16 -14.73 -4.00
N PRO A 139 -10.76 -14.79 -5.19
CA PRO A 139 -10.09 -14.42 -6.42
C PRO A 139 -9.54 -13.00 -6.38
N ALA A 140 -8.26 -12.86 -6.71
CA ALA A 140 -7.58 -11.57 -6.74
C ALA A 140 -6.45 -11.55 -7.78
N ALA A 141 -6.02 -10.35 -8.15
CA ALA A 141 -4.91 -10.11 -9.04
C ALA A 141 -4.00 -9.01 -8.50
N SER A 142 -2.70 -9.17 -8.72
CA SER A 142 -1.68 -8.18 -8.33
C SER A 142 -0.62 -8.04 -9.40
N VAL A 143 0.27 -7.07 -9.20
CA VAL A 143 1.42 -6.80 -10.05
C VAL A 143 2.70 -7.05 -9.27
N VAL A 144 3.64 -7.76 -9.89
CA VAL A 144 5.05 -7.80 -9.49
C VAL A 144 5.81 -6.88 -10.43
N ALA A 145 6.28 -5.75 -9.92
CA ALA A 145 7.00 -4.77 -10.72
C ALA A 145 8.50 -4.75 -10.37
N ALA A 146 9.36 -4.94 -11.37
CA ALA A 146 10.81 -4.84 -11.26
C ALA A 146 11.44 -4.67 -12.66
N ALA A 147 12.59 -4.03 -12.75
CA ALA A 147 13.34 -3.94 -14.02
C ALA A 147 13.81 -5.33 -14.49
N ASN A 148 14.24 -6.19 -13.57
CA ASN A 148 14.72 -7.55 -13.87
C ASN A 148 13.53 -8.49 -14.14
N ALA A 149 13.46 -9.07 -15.35
CA ALA A 149 12.39 -9.97 -15.77
C ALA A 149 12.39 -11.30 -15.00
N GLU A 150 13.59 -11.87 -14.78
CA GLU A 150 13.74 -13.15 -14.06
C GLU A 150 13.22 -13.03 -12.63
N LEU A 151 13.51 -11.91 -11.95
CA LEU A 151 12.98 -11.65 -10.62
C LEU A 151 11.46 -11.56 -10.62
N ARG A 152 10.86 -10.87 -11.62
CA ARG A 152 9.39 -10.78 -11.74
C ARG A 152 8.75 -12.16 -11.89
N GLU A 153 9.29 -12.96 -12.77
CA GLU A 153 8.79 -14.32 -13.05
C GLU A 153 8.96 -15.23 -11.83
N ALA A 154 10.12 -15.19 -11.19
CA ALA A 154 10.41 -16.01 -10.02
C ALA A 154 9.47 -15.68 -8.84
N VAL A 155 9.25 -14.38 -8.55
CA VAL A 155 8.32 -13.94 -7.50
C VAL A 155 6.87 -14.29 -7.88
N ALA A 156 6.49 -14.10 -9.15
CA ALA A 156 5.16 -14.46 -9.62
C ALA A 156 4.92 -15.96 -9.50
N ALA A 157 5.86 -16.79 -9.92
CA ALA A 157 5.77 -18.25 -9.80
C ALA A 157 5.68 -18.72 -8.34
N ALA A 158 6.45 -18.09 -7.43
CA ALA A 158 6.46 -18.45 -6.02
C ALA A 158 5.16 -18.11 -5.29
N LEU A 159 4.44 -17.06 -5.68
CA LEU A 159 3.28 -16.56 -4.92
C LEU A 159 1.93 -16.77 -5.62
N SER A 160 1.90 -17.08 -6.92
CA SER A 160 0.66 -17.29 -7.66
C SER A 160 -0.05 -18.58 -7.27
N THR A 161 -1.37 -18.52 -7.30
CA THR A 161 -2.27 -19.67 -7.22
C THR A 161 -3.41 -19.47 -8.22
N PRO A 162 -4.27 -20.46 -8.49
CA PRO A 162 -5.44 -20.25 -9.34
C PRO A 162 -6.34 -19.09 -8.91
N ALA A 163 -6.42 -18.83 -7.59
CA ALA A 163 -7.20 -17.72 -7.04
C ALA A 163 -6.42 -16.41 -6.90
N PHE A 164 -5.08 -16.42 -6.91
CA PHE A 164 -4.25 -15.22 -6.80
C PHE A 164 -3.30 -15.12 -7.98
N ARG A 165 -3.65 -14.30 -8.97
CA ARG A 165 -2.87 -14.14 -10.20
C ARG A 165 -1.92 -12.97 -10.10
N LEU A 166 -0.65 -13.20 -10.44
CA LEU A 166 0.38 -12.16 -10.48
C LEU A 166 0.78 -11.86 -11.92
N TYR A 167 0.81 -10.57 -12.25
CA TYR A 167 1.21 -10.05 -13.54
C TYR A 167 2.54 -9.31 -13.41
N GLY A 168 3.48 -9.59 -14.29
CA GLY A 168 4.75 -8.87 -14.35
C GLY A 168 4.58 -7.46 -14.93
N ASN A 169 5.36 -6.49 -14.42
CA ASN A 169 5.48 -5.15 -14.96
C ASN A 169 6.94 -4.66 -14.83
N ASP A 170 7.48 -4.04 -15.87
CA ASP A 170 8.85 -3.53 -15.89
C ASP A 170 8.95 -2.05 -15.48
N ASP A 171 7.86 -1.46 -14.98
CA ASP A 171 7.80 -0.10 -14.44
C ASP A 171 7.48 -0.10 -12.93
N PRO A 172 8.49 -0.29 -12.08
CA PRO A 172 8.29 -0.24 -10.63
C PRO A 172 7.97 1.17 -10.10
N VAL A 173 8.30 2.22 -10.83
CA VAL A 173 7.99 3.61 -10.45
C VAL A 173 6.50 3.86 -10.58
N GLY A 174 5.92 3.63 -11.76
CA GLY A 174 4.48 3.80 -11.98
C GLY A 174 3.65 2.93 -11.04
N ALA A 175 4.08 1.69 -10.79
CA ALA A 175 3.41 0.78 -9.87
C ALA A 175 3.39 1.29 -8.43
N GLN A 176 4.48 1.89 -7.93
CA GLN A 176 4.56 2.47 -6.59
C GLN A 176 3.76 3.76 -6.46
N VAL A 177 3.82 4.63 -7.48
CA VAL A 177 3.04 5.88 -7.51
C VAL A 177 1.55 5.57 -7.41
N GLY A 178 1.05 4.61 -8.20
CA GLY A 178 -0.33 4.16 -8.11
C GLY A 178 -0.71 3.73 -6.70
N GLY A 179 0.09 2.85 -6.09
CA GLY A 179 -0.12 2.35 -4.73
C GLY A 179 -0.03 3.41 -3.63
N ALA A 180 0.82 4.43 -3.78
CA ALA A 180 0.98 5.50 -2.80
C ALA A 180 -0.16 6.52 -2.87
N ALA A 181 -0.41 7.09 -4.04
CA ALA A 181 -1.34 8.19 -4.21
C ALA A 181 -2.81 7.75 -4.07
N LYS A 182 -3.17 6.50 -4.39
CA LYS A 182 -4.51 5.97 -4.15
C LYS A 182 -5.02 6.18 -2.72
N ASN A 183 -4.12 6.06 -1.74
CA ASN A 183 -4.47 6.20 -0.33
C ASN A 183 -4.90 7.64 0.00
N VAL A 184 -4.28 8.62 -0.66
CA VAL A 184 -4.62 10.03 -0.52
C VAL A 184 -5.97 10.33 -1.20
N VAL A 185 -6.15 9.86 -2.44
CA VAL A 185 -7.44 10.03 -3.16
C VAL A 185 -8.58 9.32 -2.44
N ALA A 186 -8.32 8.19 -1.78
CA ALA A 186 -9.34 7.47 -1.01
C ALA A 186 -9.86 8.28 0.20
N ILE A 187 -9.00 9.09 0.85
CA ILE A 187 -9.46 10.02 1.89
C ILE A 187 -10.43 11.04 1.27
N ALA A 188 -10.09 11.64 0.13
CA ALA A 188 -10.97 12.57 -0.56
C ALA A 188 -12.30 11.92 -0.98
N ALA A 189 -12.25 10.69 -1.53
CA ALA A 189 -13.45 9.95 -1.94
C ALA A 189 -14.38 9.66 -0.75
N GLY A 190 -13.82 9.29 0.40
CA GLY A 190 -14.57 9.13 1.64
C GLY A 190 -15.19 10.44 2.13
N ALA A 191 -14.42 11.55 2.08
CA ALA A 191 -14.89 12.87 2.50
C ALA A 191 -16.07 13.36 1.64
N VAL A 192 -16.03 13.14 0.33
CA VAL A 192 -17.13 13.44 -0.61
C VAL A 192 -18.42 12.73 -0.20
N ILE A 193 -18.35 11.44 0.12
CA ILE A 193 -19.53 10.66 0.54
C ILE A 193 -19.98 11.07 1.95
N GLY A 194 -19.03 11.30 2.87
CA GLY A 194 -19.33 11.76 4.23
C GLY A 194 -20.03 13.11 4.25
N ALA A 195 -19.67 14.02 3.36
CA ALA A 195 -20.29 15.34 3.17
C ALA A 195 -21.62 15.30 2.40
N GLY A 196 -22.11 14.13 2.00
CA GLY A 196 -23.38 14.00 1.28
C GLY A 196 -23.38 14.46 -0.18
N LEU A 197 -22.20 14.59 -0.81
CA LEU A 197 -22.08 15.08 -2.20
C LEU A 197 -22.46 14.04 -3.27
N GLY A 198 -22.61 12.80 -2.90
CA GLY A 198 -23.15 11.73 -3.72
C GLY A 198 -22.14 11.00 -4.61
N GLU A 199 -22.64 9.99 -5.29
CA GLU A 199 -21.86 9.04 -6.08
C GLU A 199 -21.23 9.66 -7.35
N ASN A 200 -21.96 10.58 -8.01
CA ASN A 200 -21.45 11.27 -9.19
C ASN A 200 -20.17 12.07 -8.87
N ALA A 201 -20.17 12.79 -7.73
CA ALA A 201 -19.01 13.55 -7.27
C ALA A 201 -17.85 12.61 -6.91
N ARG A 202 -18.13 11.46 -6.28
CA ARG A 202 -17.10 10.44 -5.99
C ARG A 202 -16.50 9.88 -7.28
N ALA A 203 -17.32 9.53 -8.26
CA ALA A 203 -16.86 9.00 -9.55
C ALA A 203 -15.97 10.01 -10.28
N ALA A 204 -16.42 11.26 -10.37
CA ALA A 204 -15.63 12.35 -10.97
C ALA A 204 -14.30 12.56 -10.23
N LEU A 205 -14.30 12.57 -8.89
CA LEU A 205 -13.11 12.72 -8.09
C LEU A 205 -12.11 11.58 -8.31
N ILE A 206 -12.57 10.33 -8.38
CA ILE A 206 -11.71 9.15 -8.64
C ILE A 206 -11.07 9.28 -10.03
N THR A 207 -11.83 9.65 -11.06
CA THR A 207 -11.32 9.84 -12.43
C THR A 207 -10.27 10.95 -12.48
N ARG A 208 -10.54 12.09 -11.85
CA ARG A 208 -9.56 13.20 -11.78
C ARG A 208 -8.35 12.84 -10.93
N GLY A 209 -8.54 12.09 -9.84
CA GLY A 209 -7.45 11.54 -9.04
C GLY A 209 -6.54 10.62 -9.85
N LEU A 210 -7.12 9.72 -10.67
CA LEU A 210 -6.33 8.86 -11.57
C LEU A 210 -5.48 9.68 -12.54
N ALA A 211 -6.00 10.79 -13.06
CA ALA A 211 -5.23 11.70 -13.90
C ALA A 211 -4.07 12.37 -13.15
N GLU A 212 -4.23 12.70 -11.85
CA GLU A 212 -3.12 13.17 -11.00
C GLU A 212 -2.04 12.11 -10.84
N LEU A 213 -2.44 10.87 -10.54
CA LEU A 213 -1.53 9.73 -10.41
C LEU A 213 -0.71 9.53 -11.69
N ALA A 214 -1.36 9.61 -12.86
CA ALA A 214 -0.71 9.44 -14.15
C ALA A 214 0.33 10.56 -14.41
N ARG A 215 -0.02 11.82 -14.10
CA ARG A 215 0.94 12.94 -14.21
C ARG A 215 2.15 12.74 -13.31
N LEU A 216 1.92 12.37 -12.06
CA LEU A 216 3.00 12.13 -11.11
C LEU A 216 3.89 10.96 -11.54
N ALA A 217 3.31 9.86 -12.01
CA ALA A 217 4.07 8.70 -12.48
C ALA A 217 5.02 9.10 -13.60
N VAL A 218 4.53 9.82 -14.62
CA VAL A 218 5.34 10.31 -15.74
C VAL A 218 6.44 11.26 -15.24
N ALA A 219 6.12 12.20 -14.35
CA ALA A 219 7.09 13.14 -13.81
C ALA A 219 8.22 12.45 -13.01
N LEU A 220 7.96 11.29 -12.43
CA LEU A 220 8.95 10.50 -11.71
C LEU A 220 9.64 9.43 -12.57
N GLY A 221 9.40 9.41 -13.88
CA GLY A 221 10.01 8.47 -14.83
C GLY A 221 9.30 7.14 -14.99
N GLY A 222 8.08 7.02 -14.46
CA GLY A 222 7.18 5.89 -14.70
C GLY A 222 6.28 6.11 -15.91
N ARG A 223 5.40 5.14 -16.18
CA ARG A 223 4.51 5.15 -17.34
C ARG A 223 3.05 5.35 -16.97
N ARG A 224 2.33 6.10 -17.83
CA ARG A 224 0.90 6.33 -17.69
C ARG A 224 0.11 5.01 -17.74
N GLU A 225 0.50 4.11 -18.62
CA GLU A 225 -0.13 2.81 -18.86
C GLU A 225 -0.09 1.93 -17.62
N THR A 226 1.00 1.99 -16.86
CA THR A 226 1.12 1.27 -15.57
C THR A 226 0.07 1.73 -14.57
N VAL A 227 -0.19 3.05 -14.52
CA VAL A 227 -1.20 3.62 -13.62
C VAL A 227 -2.63 3.27 -14.07
N MET A 228 -2.87 3.03 -15.36
CA MET A 228 -4.18 2.56 -15.86
C MET A 228 -4.44 1.07 -15.57
N GLY A 229 -3.45 0.32 -15.10
CA GLY A 229 -3.56 -1.09 -14.75
C GLY A 229 -3.97 -1.37 -13.30
N LEU A 230 -3.68 -2.61 -12.87
CA LEU A 230 -4.03 -3.10 -11.53
C LEU A 230 -3.39 -2.30 -10.39
N SER A 231 -2.12 -1.86 -10.55
CA SER A 231 -1.38 -1.12 -9.51
C SER A 231 -1.86 0.32 -9.33
N GLY A 232 -2.54 0.90 -10.31
CA GLY A 232 -3.12 2.24 -10.27
C GLY A 232 -4.64 2.19 -10.22
N LEU A 233 -5.31 2.15 -11.38
CA LEU A 233 -6.77 2.18 -11.49
C LEU A 233 -7.46 1.09 -10.65
N GLY A 234 -7.00 -0.16 -10.73
CA GLY A 234 -7.62 -1.26 -10.00
C GLY A 234 -7.57 -1.04 -8.48
N ASP A 235 -6.38 -0.69 -7.96
CA ASP A 235 -6.16 -0.46 -6.53
C ASP A 235 -6.83 0.85 -6.04
N LEU A 236 -6.92 1.85 -6.91
CA LEU A 236 -7.64 3.10 -6.65
C LEU A 236 -9.14 2.85 -6.49
N LEU A 237 -9.77 2.15 -7.44
CA LEU A 237 -11.19 1.80 -7.38
C LEU A 237 -11.52 1.01 -6.11
N LEU A 238 -10.78 -0.07 -5.85
CA LEU A 238 -10.98 -0.88 -4.65
C LEU A 238 -10.88 -0.02 -3.37
N THR A 239 -9.92 0.89 -3.32
CA THR A 239 -9.65 1.67 -2.11
C THR A 239 -10.65 2.82 -1.91
N CYS A 240 -11.21 3.38 -3.00
CA CYS A 240 -12.11 4.53 -2.98
C CYS A 240 -13.61 4.18 -2.90
N THR A 241 -13.98 2.89 -2.96
CA THR A 241 -15.41 2.49 -3.10
C THR A 241 -15.96 1.72 -1.91
N GLY A 242 -15.17 1.46 -0.87
CA GLY A 242 -15.64 0.64 0.23
C GLY A 242 -15.06 0.99 1.61
N ALA A 243 -15.88 0.80 2.64
CA ALA A 243 -15.52 1.04 4.04
C ALA A 243 -14.41 0.10 4.58
N ALA A 244 -14.09 -0.98 3.88
CA ALA A 244 -12.94 -1.84 4.18
C ALA A 244 -11.61 -1.08 4.01
N SER A 245 -11.58 0.01 3.23
CA SER A 245 -10.45 0.91 3.13
C SER A 245 -10.37 1.85 4.34
N ARG A 246 -9.28 1.76 5.09
CA ARG A 246 -9.03 2.64 6.25
C ARG A 246 -8.92 4.11 5.86
N ASN A 247 -8.33 4.39 4.69
CA ASN A 247 -8.21 5.74 4.15
C ASN A 247 -9.59 6.31 3.79
N TYR A 248 -10.40 5.55 3.08
CA TYR A 248 -11.78 5.93 2.77
C TYR A 248 -12.62 6.15 4.04
N SER A 249 -12.52 5.25 5.02
CA SER A 249 -13.24 5.37 6.30
C SER A 249 -12.80 6.59 7.12
N LEU A 250 -11.52 6.98 7.05
CA LEU A 250 -11.07 8.26 7.63
C LEU A 250 -11.73 9.43 6.92
N GLY A 251 -11.68 9.45 5.59
CA GLY A 251 -12.33 10.51 4.79
C GLY A 251 -13.82 10.62 5.08
N LEU A 252 -14.52 9.46 5.20
CA LEU A 252 -15.94 9.43 5.52
C LEU A 252 -16.25 10.10 6.88
N ALA A 253 -15.41 9.85 7.89
CA ALA A 253 -15.52 10.48 9.21
C ALA A 253 -15.31 12.01 9.11
N LEU A 254 -14.24 12.45 8.43
CA LEU A 254 -13.98 13.88 8.19
C LEU A 254 -15.12 14.55 7.42
N GLY A 255 -15.67 13.87 6.41
CA GLY A 255 -16.81 14.35 5.63
C GLY A 255 -18.07 14.54 6.46
N ARG A 256 -18.27 13.77 7.53
CA ARG A 256 -19.36 13.88 8.50
C ARG A 256 -19.12 14.95 9.56
N GLY A 257 -17.99 15.64 9.51
CA GLY A 257 -17.63 16.69 10.46
C GLY A 257 -16.88 16.20 11.70
N GLU A 258 -16.42 14.93 11.76
CA GLU A 258 -15.59 14.47 12.87
C GLU A 258 -14.23 15.19 12.82
N ALA A 259 -13.71 15.57 14.00
CA ALA A 259 -12.37 16.17 14.08
C ALA A 259 -11.29 15.12 13.73
N LEU A 260 -10.24 15.53 13.04
CA LEU A 260 -9.16 14.61 12.62
C LEU A 260 -8.54 13.86 13.80
N ALA A 261 -8.31 14.55 14.92
CA ALA A 261 -7.74 13.95 16.12
C ALA A 261 -8.60 12.80 16.67
N ASP A 262 -9.92 13.02 16.75
CA ASP A 262 -10.87 12.02 17.25
C ASP A 262 -11.00 10.85 16.27
N ALA A 263 -11.11 11.16 14.98
CA ALA A 263 -11.16 10.16 13.94
C ALA A 263 -9.90 9.27 13.91
N LEU A 264 -8.71 9.80 14.22
CA LEU A 264 -7.47 9.03 14.33
C LEU A 264 -7.42 8.23 15.63
N ALA A 265 -7.81 8.82 16.77
CA ALA A 265 -7.80 8.17 18.08
C ALA A 265 -8.73 6.94 18.14
N ALA A 266 -9.84 6.97 17.43
CA ALA A 266 -10.79 5.86 17.31
C ALA A 266 -10.24 4.64 16.54
N ARG A 267 -9.05 4.74 15.93
CA ARG A 267 -8.48 3.73 15.03
C ARG A 267 -7.15 3.20 15.55
N SER A 268 -7.04 1.90 15.76
CA SER A 268 -5.81 1.24 16.25
C SER A 268 -4.77 0.95 15.15
N ALA A 269 -5.16 1.04 13.88
CA ALA A 269 -4.31 0.69 12.76
C ALA A 269 -3.78 1.94 12.03
N VAL A 270 -2.54 1.85 11.52
CA VAL A 270 -1.93 2.93 10.73
C VAL A 270 -2.76 3.22 9.47
N ILE A 271 -3.02 4.50 9.24
CA ILE A 271 -3.66 5.03 8.03
C ILE A 271 -2.55 5.67 7.18
N GLU A 272 -2.06 4.94 6.20
CA GLU A 272 -0.87 5.34 5.42
C GLU A 272 -1.07 6.65 4.65
N GLY A 273 -2.29 6.96 4.23
CA GLY A 273 -2.63 8.20 3.53
C GLY A 273 -2.32 9.46 4.32
N VAL A 274 -2.37 9.42 5.65
CA VAL A 274 -2.11 10.60 6.51
C VAL A 274 -0.65 11.04 6.41
N ALA A 275 0.29 10.10 6.54
CA ALA A 275 1.72 10.42 6.39
C ALA A 275 2.10 10.62 4.91
N THR A 276 1.42 9.91 4.00
CA THR A 276 1.73 9.95 2.56
C THR A 276 1.29 11.26 1.92
N ALA A 277 0.15 11.87 2.31
CA ALA A 277 -0.39 13.04 1.62
C ALA A 277 0.60 14.22 1.55
N PRO A 278 1.16 14.73 2.66
CA PRO A 278 2.13 15.82 2.60
C PRO A 278 3.42 15.42 1.87
N ALA A 279 3.93 14.20 2.09
CA ALA A 279 5.14 13.72 1.44
C ALA A 279 4.95 13.57 -0.08
N LEU A 280 3.79 13.10 -0.53
CA LEU A 280 3.44 12.95 -1.94
C LEU A 280 3.39 14.31 -2.63
N VAL A 281 2.74 15.30 -2.01
CA VAL A 281 2.65 16.68 -2.56
C VAL A 281 4.04 17.32 -2.63
N ALA A 282 4.87 17.14 -1.61
CA ALA A 282 6.25 17.64 -1.63
C ALA A 282 7.09 16.93 -2.71
N ARG A 283 6.96 15.62 -2.88
CA ARG A 283 7.63 14.85 -3.95
C ARG A 283 7.16 15.24 -5.34
N ALA A 284 5.90 15.68 -5.47
CA ALA A 284 5.27 16.10 -6.71
C ALA A 284 5.55 17.57 -7.08
N ALA A 285 6.58 18.20 -6.52
CA ALA A 285 6.87 19.61 -6.78
C ALA A 285 6.88 19.93 -8.28
N GLY A 286 6.04 20.89 -8.70
CA GLY A 286 5.86 21.26 -10.13
C GLY A 286 4.82 20.43 -10.90
N VAL A 287 4.23 19.41 -10.30
CA VAL A 287 3.13 18.59 -10.91
C VAL A 287 1.78 19.10 -10.39
N ASP A 288 0.82 19.31 -11.30
CA ASP A 288 -0.54 19.74 -10.93
C ASP A 288 -1.31 18.58 -10.26
N MET A 289 -1.42 18.62 -8.92
CA MET A 289 -2.07 17.59 -8.10
C MET A 289 -3.08 18.20 -7.13
N PRO A 290 -4.15 18.85 -7.63
CA PRO A 290 -5.08 19.59 -6.80
C PRO A 290 -5.83 18.77 -5.75
N ILE A 291 -6.24 17.54 -6.06
CA ILE A 291 -6.94 16.66 -5.09
C ILE A 291 -5.99 16.24 -3.97
N CYS A 292 -4.78 15.78 -4.32
CA CYS A 292 -3.79 15.38 -3.32
C CYS A 292 -3.36 16.58 -2.45
N THR A 293 -3.21 17.79 -3.04
CA THR A 293 -2.90 19.02 -2.31
C THR A 293 -4.04 19.40 -1.35
N ALA A 294 -5.29 19.34 -1.80
CA ALA A 294 -6.45 19.63 -0.94
C ALA A 294 -6.51 18.68 0.27
N VAL A 295 -6.25 17.39 0.06
CA VAL A 295 -6.19 16.39 1.15
C VAL A 295 -5.04 16.70 2.10
N ALA A 296 -3.84 17.02 1.59
CA ALA A 296 -2.69 17.35 2.44
C ALA A 296 -2.98 18.59 3.31
N SER A 297 -3.55 19.66 2.73
CA SER A 297 -3.94 20.87 3.45
C SER A 297 -5.04 20.63 4.49
N LEU A 298 -6.04 19.78 4.17
CA LEU A 298 -7.09 19.39 5.11
C LEU A 298 -6.51 18.63 6.32
N LEU A 299 -5.63 17.65 6.07
CA LEU A 299 -4.99 16.87 7.13
C LEU A 299 -4.02 17.71 7.99
N ALA A 300 -3.44 18.77 7.42
CA ALA A 300 -2.61 19.73 8.14
C ALA A 300 -3.41 20.81 8.89
N GLY A 301 -4.75 20.82 8.78
CA GLY A 301 -5.62 21.85 9.37
C GLY A 301 -5.46 23.24 8.74
N GLN A 302 -4.89 23.32 7.54
CA GLN A 302 -4.66 24.59 6.80
C GLN A 302 -5.90 25.05 6.03
N THR A 303 -6.86 24.17 5.81
CA THR A 303 -8.12 24.43 5.14
C THR A 303 -9.23 23.60 5.74
N THR A 304 -10.45 24.09 5.66
CA THR A 304 -11.65 23.30 5.99
C THR A 304 -12.08 22.43 4.82
N LEU A 305 -12.91 21.43 5.09
CA LEU A 305 -13.46 20.57 4.02
C LEU A 305 -14.29 21.39 3.01
N GLY A 306 -15.09 22.36 3.49
CA GLY A 306 -15.89 23.22 2.62
C GLY A 306 -15.05 24.08 1.67
N GLU A 307 -13.96 24.69 2.19
CA GLU A 307 -13.00 25.44 1.38
C GLU A 307 -12.30 24.56 0.35
N ALA A 308 -11.86 23.36 0.76
CA ALA A 308 -11.21 22.40 -0.14
C ALA A 308 -12.16 21.97 -1.30
N ILE A 309 -13.42 21.69 -0.99
CA ILE A 309 -14.45 21.36 -1.99
C ILE A 309 -14.66 22.55 -2.94
N THR A 310 -14.83 23.77 -2.40
CA THR A 310 -15.04 24.98 -3.20
C THR A 310 -13.85 25.22 -4.12
N ALA A 311 -12.62 25.12 -3.61
CA ALA A 311 -11.41 25.30 -4.40
C ALA A 311 -11.31 24.31 -5.57
N LEU A 312 -11.71 23.05 -5.37
CA LEU A 312 -11.73 22.05 -6.45
C LEU A 312 -12.81 22.32 -7.49
N LEU A 313 -14.01 22.75 -7.07
CA LEU A 313 -15.15 23.02 -7.96
C LEU A 313 -14.97 24.30 -8.79
N THR A 314 -14.24 25.29 -8.29
CA THR A 314 -14.01 26.59 -8.97
C THR A 314 -12.78 26.59 -9.88
N ARG A 315 -12.08 25.47 -10.03
CA ARG A 315 -10.95 25.38 -10.97
C ARG A 315 -11.38 25.66 -12.41
N PRO A 316 -10.52 26.35 -13.20
CA PRO A 316 -10.80 26.55 -14.62
C PRO A 316 -11.08 25.24 -15.35
N ARG A 317 -12.05 25.27 -16.25
CA ARG A 317 -12.33 24.13 -17.13
C ARG A 317 -11.13 23.86 -18.02
N ARG A 318 -10.83 22.59 -18.25
CA ARG A 318 -9.79 22.12 -19.17
C ARG A 318 -10.40 20.99 -20.01
N ASP A 319 -9.87 20.81 -21.21
CA ASP A 319 -10.20 19.66 -22.03
C ASP A 319 -9.70 18.37 -21.35
N GLU A 320 -10.41 17.27 -21.60
CA GLU A 320 -10.15 15.99 -20.99
C GLU A 320 -9.15 15.13 -21.81
#